data_0d9c6141798d0f2edaf8f6da2fa30882
#
_entry.id   0d9c6141798d0f2edaf8f6da2fa30882
#
_cell.length_a   1.000
_cell.length_b   1.000
_cell.length_c   1.000
_cell.angle_alpha   90.00
_cell.angle_beta   90.00
_cell.angle_gamma   90.00
#
_symmetry.space_group_name_H-M   'P 1'
#
loop_
_entity.id
_entity.type
_entity.pdbx_description
1 polymer ?
#
loop_
_entity_poly.entity_id
_entity_poly.type
_entity_poly.pdbx_seq_one_letter_code
_entity_poly.pdbx_strand_id
1 'polypeptide(L)'
;MIIWFSGTGNSEWVAEQLASALGERMVSVAEALTAGGDIHFTLHDGERLGFVFPTYSWGPPPVVTEFVEKMQITGTPSSCFMVTTCGDDIGLSVPIMAKALSRRGFTLQSAHSVQMPNNYINMKGFDVDSEAVRTAKLNAAPSRLHQVATDIAEQKTVIDVVTGRFAWVKSKIIRPWFLKNAMSDKKFVVDTDACTHCGACVKNCPMHNITLSNGAPHWNGRCAMCLSCLHRCPARAIQYAKATTTKGRYFFKKLEVR
;
A
#
# COMPACT_ATOMS: atom_id res chain seq x y z
N MET A 1 8.71 14.94 -5.06
CA MET A 1 7.79 14.53 -3.96
C MET A 1 7.29 13.11 -4.20
N ILE A 2 7.35 12.22 -3.22
CA ILE A 2 6.83 10.85 -3.27
C ILE A 2 5.62 10.74 -2.32
N ILE A 3 4.45 10.53 -2.89
CA ILE A 3 3.19 10.31 -2.19
C ILE A 3 3.05 8.81 -1.98
N TRP A 4 2.93 8.36 -0.72
CA TRP A 4 2.97 6.95 -0.41
C TRP A 4 1.86 6.48 0.53
N PHE A 5 1.49 5.19 0.38
CA PHE A 5 0.62 4.48 1.30
C PHE A 5 1.16 3.08 1.60
N SER A 6 1.13 2.70 2.87
CA SER A 6 1.51 1.35 3.31
C SER A 6 0.69 0.92 4.52
N GLY A 7 0.39 -0.37 4.61
CA GLY A 7 -0.19 -0.98 5.82
C GLY A 7 0.85 -1.74 6.62
N THR A 8 1.52 -2.67 5.98
CA THR A 8 2.43 -3.62 6.64
C THR A 8 3.92 -3.30 6.43
N GLY A 9 4.26 -2.15 5.82
CA GLY A 9 5.62 -1.63 5.70
C GLY A 9 6.31 -1.87 4.36
N ASN A 10 5.86 -2.80 3.50
CA ASN A 10 6.50 -3.07 2.21
C ASN A 10 6.63 -1.81 1.33
N SER A 11 5.52 -1.14 1.05
CA SER A 11 5.51 0.05 0.19
C SER A 11 6.15 1.26 0.87
N GLU A 12 6.12 1.35 2.19
CA GLU A 12 6.82 2.38 2.96
C GLU A 12 8.32 2.27 2.75
N TRP A 13 8.89 1.07 2.92
CA TRP A 13 10.30 0.84 2.65
C TRP A 13 10.68 1.16 1.20
N VAL A 14 9.86 0.77 0.23
CA VAL A 14 10.08 1.11 -1.18
C VAL A 14 10.09 2.64 -1.38
N ALA A 15 9.16 3.36 -0.75
CA ALA A 15 9.08 4.81 -0.83
C ALA A 15 10.31 5.48 -0.17
N GLU A 16 10.74 5.00 1.00
CA GLU A 16 11.95 5.48 1.70
C GLU A 16 13.20 5.31 0.83
N GLN A 17 13.39 4.13 0.21
CA GLN A 17 14.55 3.87 -0.64
C GLN A 17 14.56 4.77 -1.88
N LEU A 18 13.41 4.93 -2.54
CA LEU A 18 13.28 5.81 -3.70
C LEU A 18 13.45 7.28 -3.34
N ALA A 19 12.87 7.72 -2.22
CA ALA A 19 13.03 9.09 -1.73
C ALA A 19 14.49 9.44 -1.47
N SER A 20 15.21 8.52 -0.83
CA SER A 20 16.66 8.68 -0.57
C SER A 20 17.47 8.71 -1.88
N ALA A 21 17.20 7.79 -2.80
CA ALA A 21 17.95 7.69 -4.06
C ALA A 21 17.71 8.87 -5.02
N LEU A 22 16.50 9.45 -5.00
CA LEU A 22 16.06 10.50 -5.91
C LEU A 22 16.15 11.92 -5.29
N GLY A 23 16.45 12.02 -4.00
CA GLY A 23 16.45 13.30 -3.27
C GLY A 23 15.04 13.90 -3.10
N GLU A 24 13.99 13.06 -3.04
CA GLU A 24 12.61 13.51 -2.98
C GLU A 24 12.07 13.47 -1.55
N ARG A 25 11.23 14.44 -1.20
CA ARG A 25 10.48 14.41 0.06
C ARG A 25 9.33 13.40 -0.01
N MET A 26 8.87 12.94 1.16
CA MET A 26 7.79 11.97 1.29
C MET A 26 6.51 12.60 1.86
N VAL A 27 5.35 12.17 1.33
CA VAL A 27 4.02 12.56 1.81
C VAL A 27 3.18 11.30 2.04
N SER A 28 2.69 11.14 3.26
CA SER A 28 1.81 10.01 3.61
C SER A 28 0.37 10.29 3.17
N VAL A 29 -0.18 9.41 2.34
CA VAL A 29 -1.61 9.42 1.96
C VAL A 29 -2.50 9.33 3.19
N ALA A 30 -2.15 8.46 4.13
CA ALA A 30 -2.94 8.22 5.32
C ALA A 30 -2.97 9.44 6.24
N GLU A 31 -1.82 10.04 6.52
CA GLU A 31 -1.72 11.26 7.34
C GLU A 31 -2.48 12.42 6.70
N ALA A 32 -2.28 12.66 5.40
CA ALA A 32 -2.97 13.74 4.70
C ALA A 32 -4.50 13.59 4.72
N LEU A 33 -5.02 12.36 4.55
CA LEU A 33 -6.46 12.08 4.61
C LEU A 33 -7.04 12.14 6.02
N THR A 34 -6.22 11.94 7.05
CA THR A 34 -6.67 11.92 8.46
C THR A 34 -6.46 13.23 9.19
N ALA A 35 -5.57 14.10 8.70
CA ALA A 35 -5.31 15.43 9.27
C ALA A 35 -6.52 16.38 9.19
N GLY A 36 -7.42 16.12 8.24
CA GLY A 36 -8.56 17.03 7.93
C GLY A 36 -8.11 18.26 7.13
N GLY A 37 -9.08 18.95 6.53
CA GLY A 37 -8.83 20.13 5.69
C GLY A 37 -8.46 19.80 4.25
N ASP A 38 -7.98 20.82 3.53
CA ASP A 38 -7.61 20.70 2.13
C ASP A 38 -6.24 20.01 1.97
N ILE A 39 -6.16 19.10 1.02
CA ILE A 39 -4.92 18.39 0.68
C ILE A 39 -4.23 19.18 -0.42
N HIS A 40 -3.40 20.14 -0.03
CA HIS A 40 -2.71 21.03 -0.96
C HIS A 40 -1.19 20.93 -0.79
N PHE A 41 -0.48 20.77 -1.92
CA PHE A 41 0.97 20.73 -1.97
C PHE A 41 1.50 21.63 -3.09
N THR A 42 2.63 22.27 -2.85
CA THR A 42 3.38 23.00 -3.86
C THR A 42 4.61 22.19 -4.25
N LEU A 43 4.80 21.95 -5.54
CA LEU A 43 6.02 21.35 -6.08
C LEU A 43 7.10 22.42 -6.20
N HIS A 44 8.33 22.04 -5.85
CA HIS A 44 9.50 22.85 -6.12
C HIS A 44 9.98 22.66 -7.57
N ASP A 45 10.78 23.60 -8.08
CA ASP A 45 11.35 23.48 -9.41
C ASP A 45 12.18 22.20 -9.56
N GLY A 46 11.89 21.45 -10.62
CA GLY A 46 12.54 20.17 -10.88
C GLY A 46 12.03 18.99 -10.05
N GLU A 47 11.11 19.20 -9.10
CA GLU A 47 10.56 18.14 -8.26
C GLU A 47 9.70 17.15 -9.10
N ARG A 48 9.85 15.87 -8.85
CA ARG A 48 9.05 14.81 -9.46
C ARG A 48 7.76 14.60 -8.67
N LEU A 49 6.74 14.04 -9.32
CA LEU A 49 5.51 13.58 -8.67
C LEU A 49 5.42 12.06 -8.71
N GLY A 50 5.78 11.42 -7.60
CA GLY A 50 5.79 9.96 -7.48
C GLY A 50 4.66 9.43 -6.62
N PHE A 51 4.17 8.22 -6.95
CA PHE A 51 3.17 7.51 -6.16
C PHE A 51 3.66 6.10 -5.83
N VAL A 52 3.75 5.76 -4.54
CA VAL A 52 4.21 4.44 -4.07
C VAL A 52 3.14 3.81 -3.19
N PHE A 53 2.61 2.64 -3.59
CA PHE A 53 1.50 2.00 -2.90
C PHE A 53 1.45 0.48 -3.14
N PRO A 54 0.74 -0.28 -2.29
CA PRO A 54 0.54 -1.72 -2.51
C PRO A 54 -0.56 -1.98 -3.54
N THR A 55 -0.52 -3.14 -4.17
CA THR A 55 -1.62 -3.63 -5.02
C THR A 55 -2.72 -4.24 -4.17
N TYR A 56 -3.96 -3.73 -4.31
CA TYR A 56 -5.16 -4.27 -3.68
C TYR A 56 -6.10 -4.82 -4.74
N SER A 57 -6.23 -6.15 -4.76
CA SER A 57 -7.08 -6.84 -5.77
C SER A 57 -6.84 -6.29 -7.18
N TRP A 58 -5.57 -6.33 -7.62
CA TRP A 58 -5.13 -5.97 -8.96
C TRP A 58 -5.43 -4.52 -9.38
N GLY A 59 -5.26 -3.59 -8.44
CA GLY A 59 -5.38 -2.15 -8.65
C GLY A 59 -4.87 -1.35 -7.45
N PRO A 60 -4.84 -0.01 -7.55
CA PRO A 60 -4.49 0.85 -6.43
C PRO A 60 -5.46 0.68 -5.25
N PRO A 61 -5.03 0.81 -3.99
CA PRO A 61 -5.95 0.90 -2.85
C PRO A 61 -6.96 2.04 -3.04
N PRO A 62 -8.25 1.87 -2.66
CA PRO A 62 -9.23 2.96 -2.74
C PRO A 62 -8.78 4.25 -2.05
N VAL A 63 -8.10 4.14 -0.91
CA VAL A 63 -7.57 5.30 -0.17
C VAL A 63 -6.55 6.10 -1.01
N VAL A 64 -5.79 5.45 -1.90
CA VAL A 64 -4.84 6.13 -2.80
C VAL A 64 -5.59 6.87 -3.91
N THR A 65 -6.59 6.25 -4.52
CA THR A 65 -7.41 6.91 -5.55
C THR A 65 -8.24 8.04 -4.96
N GLU A 66 -8.78 7.89 -3.76
CA GLU A 66 -9.46 8.95 -3.00
C GLU A 66 -8.52 10.14 -2.76
N PHE A 67 -7.29 9.88 -2.33
CA PHE A 67 -6.29 10.94 -2.14
C PHE A 67 -6.03 11.68 -3.46
N VAL A 68 -5.81 10.97 -4.57
CA VAL A 68 -5.59 11.59 -5.89
C VAL A 68 -6.77 12.46 -6.32
N GLU A 69 -7.99 12.03 -6.04
CA GLU A 69 -9.20 12.82 -6.33
C GLU A 69 -9.29 14.12 -5.52
N LYS A 70 -8.79 14.11 -4.28
CA LYS A 70 -8.86 15.24 -3.35
C LYS A 70 -7.64 16.16 -3.41
N MET A 71 -6.47 15.65 -3.81
CA MET A 71 -5.23 16.44 -3.81
C MET A 71 -5.31 17.64 -4.75
N GLN A 72 -4.74 18.74 -4.30
CA GLN A 72 -4.46 19.92 -5.10
C GLN A 72 -2.95 20.12 -5.16
N ILE A 73 -2.40 20.25 -6.35
CA ILE A 73 -0.96 20.44 -6.55
C ILE A 73 -0.74 21.70 -7.36
N THR A 74 0.03 22.63 -6.80
CA THR A 74 0.54 23.82 -7.47
C THR A 74 1.95 23.55 -7.99
N GLY A 75 2.25 24.00 -9.19
CA GLY A 75 3.51 23.74 -9.90
C GLY A 75 3.39 22.58 -10.89
N THR A 76 4.42 22.42 -11.71
CA THR A 76 4.48 21.38 -12.76
C THR A 76 5.57 20.39 -12.39
N PRO A 77 5.28 19.11 -12.26
CA PRO A 77 6.29 18.11 -11.96
C PRO A 77 7.24 17.92 -13.15
N SER A 78 8.53 17.71 -12.89
CA SER A 78 9.51 17.37 -13.92
C SER A 78 9.25 16.01 -14.57
N SER A 79 8.64 15.09 -13.81
CA SER A 79 8.10 13.81 -14.30
C SER A 79 7.04 13.28 -13.32
N CYS A 80 6.14 12.40 -13.80
CA CYS A 80 5.16 11.72 -12.97
C CYS A 80 5.34 10.21 -13.09
N PHE A 81 5.46 9.52 -11.96
CA PHE A 81 5.72 8.08 -11.92
C PHE A 81 4.89 7.36 -10.87
N MET A 82 4.71 6.05 -11.05
CA MET A 82 4.18 5.18 -10.00
C MET A 82 5.05 3.95 -9.78
N VAL A 83 5.15 3.53 -8.52
CA VAL A 83 5.75 2.25 -8.13
C VAL A 83 4.76 1.51 -7.24
N THR A 84 4.36 0.30 -7.63
CA THR A 84 3.43 -0.48 -6.83
C THR A 84 4.08 -1.77 -6.33
N THR A 85 3.89 -2.05 -5.04
CA THR A 85 4.31 -3.34 -4.49
C THR A 85 3.21 -4.38 -4.67
N CYS A 86 3.59 -5.61 -4.96
CA CYS A 86 2.67 -6.74 -5.11
C CYS A 86 3.30 -8.02 -4.60
N GLY A 87 2.46 -8.99 -4.25
CA GLY A 87 2.94 -10.34 -4.01
C GLY A 87 3.34 -11.02 -5.30
N ASP A 88 2.45 -11.00 -6.28
CA ASP A 88 2.63 -11.71 -7.55
C ASP A 88 2.52 -10.77 -8.75
N ASP A 89 1.35 -10.20 -8.99
CA ASP A 89 1.08 -9.32 -10.14
C ASP A 89 0.18 -8.14 -9.76
N ILE A 90 0.14 -7.12 -10.63
CA ILE A 90 -0.57 -5.87 -10.36
C ILE A 90 -1.86 -5.71 -11.16
N GLY A 91 -2.17 -6.64 -12.08
CA GLY A 91 -3.31 -6.49 -12.98
C GLY A 91 -3.26 -5.19 -13.78
N LEU A 92 -4.39 -4.46 -13.77
CA LEU A 92 -4.54 -3.18 -14.47
C LEU A 92 -4.30 -1.96 -13.56
N SER A 93 -3.41 -2.06 -12.55
CA SER A 93 -3.09 -0.92 -11.66
C SER A 93 -2.64 0.31 -12.45
N VAL A 94 -1.82 0.13 -13.50
CA VAL A 94 -1.29 1.24 -14.30
C VAL A 94 -2.41 2.04 -14.99
N PRO A 95 -3.28 1.47 -15.83
CA PRO A 95 -4.33 2.25 -16.48
C PRO A 95 -5.36 2.82 -15.48
N ILE A 96 -5.60 2.17 -14.33
CA ILE A 96 -6.48 2.71 -13.30
C ILE A 96 -5.86 3.98 -12.69
N MET A 97 -4.58 3.94 -12.31
CA MET A 97 -3.88 5.08 -11.73
C MET A 97 -3.69 6.21 -12.76
N ALA A 98 -3.28 5.88 -13.99
CA ALA A 98 -3.14 6.86 -15.07
C ALA A 98 -4.44 7.62 -15.34
N LYS A 99 -5.59 6.92 -15.32
CA LYS A 99 -6.90 7.55 -15.45
C LYS A 99 -7.23 8.48 -14.27
N ALA A 100 -6.88 8.10 -13.05
CA ALA A 100 -7.10 8.95 -11.87
C ALA A 100 -6.25 10.23 -11.96
N LEU A 101 -4.97 10.10 -12.32
CA LEU A 101 -4.03 11.20 -12.48
C LEU A 101 -4.44 12.15 -13.63
N SER A 102 -4.87 11.60 -14.77
CA SER A 102 -5.28 12.42 -15.93
C SER A 102 -6.46 13.35 -15.63
N ARG A 103 -7.38 12.92 -14.76
CA ARG A 103 -8.49 13.77 -14.28
C ARG A 103 -8.01 14.96 -13.43
N ARG A 104 -6.79 14.89 -12.92
CA ARG A 104 -6.12 15.94 -12.17
C ARG A 104 -5.10 16.71 -12.99
N GLY A 105 -5.04 16.48 -14.31
CA GLY A 105 -4.12 17.15 -15.23
C GLY A 105 -2.71 16.57 -15.28
N PHE A 106 -2.46 15.38 -14.67
CA PHE A 106 -1.14 14.76 -14.67
C PHE A 106 -1.06 13.60 -15.64
N THR A 107 0.04 13.52 -16.38
CA THR A 107 0.35 12.39 -17.28
C THR A 107 1.34 11.46 -16.62
N LEU A 108 0.96 10.20 -16.41
CA LEU A 108 1.84 9.17 -15.89
C LEU A 108 2.86 8.78 -16.97
N GLN A 109 4.15 9.05 -16.72
CA GLN A 109 5.24 8.78 -17.68
C GLN A 109 5.85 7.40 -17.47
N SER A 110 6.05 6.98 -16.22
CA SER A 110 6.61 5.66 -15.95
C SER A 110 5.87 4.93 -14.84
N ALA A 111 5.86 3.60 -14.94
CA ALA A 111 5.25 2.75 -13.94
C ALA A 111 6.10 1.49 -13.72
N HIS A 112 6.31 1.16 -12.46
CA HIS A 112 7.11 0.01 -12.06
C HIS A 112 6.40 -0.84 -11.03
N SER A 113 6.69 -2.15 -11.01
CA SER A 113 6.27 -3.03 -9.92
C SER A 113 7.47 -3.60 -9.19
N VAL A 114 7.32 -3.76 -7.87
CA VAL A 114 8.29 -4.42 -7.00
C VAL A 114 7.59 -5.57 -6.29
N GLN A 115 8.06 -6.79 -6.54
CA GLN A 115 7.53 -7.95 -5.82
C GLN A 115 8.04 -7.95 -4.39
N MET A 116 7.10 -7.98 -3.44
CA MET A 116 7.33 -8.01 -2.00
C MET A 116 6.51 -9.14 -1.37
N PRO A 117 6.87 -9.58 -0.16
CA PRO A 117 6.13 -10.68 0.48
C PRO A 117 4.63 -10.43 0.60
N ASN A 118 3.85 -11.48 0.31
CA ASN A 118 2.39 -11.46 0.43
C ASN A 118 1.95 -11.25 1.88
N ASN A 119 0.89 -10.45 2.04
CA ASN A 119 0.27 -10.17 3.34
C ASN A 119 -1.28 -10.22 3.29
N TYR A 120 -1.87 -10.53 2.15
CA TYR A 120 -3.32 -10.65 2.07
C TYR A 120 -3.77 -12.05 2.50
N ILE A 121 -4.49 -12.13 3.63
CA ILE A 121 -4.88 -13.40 4.25
C ILE A 121 -6.37 -13.51 4.59
N ASN A 122 -7.19 -12.53 4.18
CA ASN A 122 -8.60 -12.45 4.61
C ASN A 122 -9.54 -13.41 3.88
N MET A 123 -9.07 -14.13 2.85
CA MET A 123 -9.89 -15.06 2.07
C MET A 123 -9.29 -16.45 2.05
N LYS A 124 -10.14 -17.48 1.85
CA LYS A 124 -9.70 -18.86 1.64
C LYS A 124 -8.77 -18.93 0.42
N GLY A 125 -7.70 -19.69 0.51
CA GLY A 125 -6.71 -19.85 -0.56
C GLY A 125 -5.60 -18.78 -0.58
N PHE A 126 -5.67 -17.78 0.31
CA PHE A 126 -4.62 -16.76 0.46
C PHE A 126 -3.95 -16.91 1.82
N ASP A 127 -2.63 -16.83 1.83
CA ASP A 127 -1.80 -16.80 3.05
C ASP A 127 -0.55 -15.98 2.80
N VAL A 128 0.27 -15.77 3.82
CA VAL A 128 1.62 -15.22 3.68
C VAL A 128 2.50 -16.18 2.90
N ASP A 129 3.52 -15.64 2.25
CA ASP A 129 4.51 -16.45 1.55
C ASP A 129 5.23 -17.41 2.51
N SER A 130 5.67 -18.56 2.00
CA SER A 130 6.62 -19.42 2.68
C SER A 130 7.92 -18.67 2.96
N GLU A 131 8.71 -19.11 3.93
CA GLU A 131 9.97 -18.47 4.29
C GLU A 131 10.93 -18.35 3.10
N ALA A 132 11.04 -19.39 2.30
CA ALA A 132 11.88 -19.40 1.10
C ALA A 132 11.44 -18.33 0.08
N VAL A 133 10.14 -18.24 -0.23
CA VAL A 133 9.60 -17.25 -1.17
C VAL A 133 9.75 -15.84 -0.62
N ARG A 134 9.44 -15.65 0.67
CA ARG A 134 9.61 -14.36 1.36
C ARG A 134 11.05 -13.87 1.27
N THR A 135 12.02 -14.74 1.60
CA THR A 135 13.45 -14.43 1.58
C THR A 135 13.91 -14.08 0.16
N ALA A 136 13.49 -14.86 -0.85
CA ALA A 136 13.83 -14.60 -2.25
C ALA A 136 13.34 -13.22 -2.71
N LYS A 137 12.08 -12.86 -2.40
CA LYS A 137 11.53 -11.54 -2.72
C LYS A 137 12.28 -10.40 -2.03
N LEU A 138 12.58 -10.54 -0.75
CA LEU A 138 13.32 -9.52 0.02
C LEU A 138 14.75 -9.34 -0.50
N ASN A 139 15.42 -10.41 -0.90
CA ASN A 139 16.77 -10.35 -1.46
C ASN A 139 16.80 -9.72 -2.87
N ALA A 140 15.74 -9.91 -3.66
CA ALA A 140 15.65 -9.35 -5.01
C ALA A 140 15.26 -7.85 -5.01
N ALA A 141 14.52 -7.40 -4.00
CA ALA A 141 13.95 -6.06 -3.96
C ALA A 141 14.98 -4.92 -4.03
N PRO A 142 16.15 -4.93 -3.36
CA PRO A 142 17.14 -3.84 -3.46
C PRO A 142 17.67 -3.64 -4.87
N SER A 143 18.06 -4.70 -5.58
CA SER A 143 18.53 -4.62 -6.96
C SER A 143 17.43 -4.10 -7.90
N ARG A 144 16.19 -4.58 -7.71
CA ARG A 144 15.03 -4.07 -8.46
C ARG A 144 14.81 -2.58 -8.22
N LEU A 145 14.91 -2.10 -6.98
CA LEU A 145 14.75 -0.70 -6.66
C LEU A 145 15.85 0.18 -7.24
N HIS A 146 17.09 -0.31 -7.29
CA HIS A 146 18.18 0.41 -7.95
C HIS A 146 17.84 0.66 -9.42
N GLN A 147 17.37 -0.36 -10.16
CA GLN A 147 16.94 -0.20 -11.55
C GLN A 147 15.78 0.79 -11.68
N VAL A 148 14.75 0.69 -10.82
CA VAL A 148 13.61 1.60 -10.79
C VAL A 148 14.05 3.04 -10.55
N ALA A 149 14.94 3.27 -9.57
CA ALA A 149 15.46 4.60 -9.27
C ALA A 149 16.23 5.19 -10.45
N THR A 150 17.03 4.37 -11.15
CA THR A 150 17.77 4.79 -12.35
C THR A 150 16.80 5.21 -13.47
N ASP A 151 15.79 4.40 -13.78
CA ASP A 151 14.81 4.71 -14.82
C ASP A 151 14.04 6.00 -14.53
N ILE A 152 13.68 6.23 -13.25
CA ILE A 152 13.01 7.46 -12.80
C ILE A 152 13.96 8.67 -12.87
N ALA A 153 15.20 8.51 -12.42
CA ALA A 153 16.22 9.58 -12.46
C ALA A 153 16.50 10.05 -13.90
N GLU A 154 16.57 9.11 -14.82
CA GLU A 154 16.74 9.36 -16.25
C GLU A 154 15.44 9.78 -16.97
N GLN A 155 14.35 9.94 -16.25
CA GLN A 155 13.02 10.32 -16.76
C GLN A 155 12.52 9.44 -17.90
N LYS A 156 12.83 8.15 -17.88
CA LYS A 156 12.40 7.22 -18.93
C LYS A 156 10.88 7.11 -18.97
N THR A 157 10.33 7.09 -20.19
CA THR A 157 8.94 6.73 -20.42
C THR A 157 8.85 5.21 -20.58
N VAL A 158 8.56 4.51 -19.48
CA VAL A 158 8.60 3.04 -19.44
C VAL A 158 7.50 2.47 -18.53
N ILE A 159 6.92 1.35 -18.95
CA ILE A 159 5.99 0.55 -18.17
C ILE A 159 6.65 -0.81 -17.89
N ASP A 160 7.32 -0.92 -16.77
CA ASP A 160 8.06 -2.11 -16.34
C ASP A 160 7.39 -2.75 -15.11
N VAL A 161 6.36 -3.54 -15.39
CA VAL A 161 5.46 -4.10 -14.37
C VAL A 161 5.11 -5.56 -14.65
N VAL A 162 4.84 -6.31 -13.61
CA VAL A 162 4.29 -7.67 -13.71
C VAL A 162 2.77 -7.59 -13.77
N THR A 163 2.22 -7.54 -14.98
CA THR A 163 0.76 -7.43 -15.22
C THR A 163 0.02 -8.72 -14.84
N GLY A 164 0.66 -9.89 -15.02
CA GLY A 164 0.08 -11.19 -14.75
C GLY A 164 -0.93 -11.66 -15.80
N ARG A 165 -1.37 -12.93 -15.66
CA ARG A 165 -2.39 -13.52 -16.55
C ARG A 165 -3.79 -13.06 -16.14
N PHE A 166 -4.69 -12.97 -17.11
CA PHE A 166 -6.09 -12.59 -16.92
C PHE A 166 -6.29 -11.24 -16.23
N ALA A 167 -5.38 -10.29 -16.44
CA ALA A 167 -5.39 -8.97 -15.80
C ALA A 167 -6.72 -8.23 -15.96
N TRP A 168 -7.36 -8.34 -17.14
CA TRP A 168 -8.66 -7.73 -17.41
C TRP A 168 -9.75 -8.31 -16.51
N VAL A 169 -9.87 -9.65 -16.42
CA VAL A 169 -10.86 -10.33 -15.57
C VAL A 169 -10.64 -9.97 -14.09
N LYS A 170 -9.38 -10.05 -13.64
CA LYS A 170 -8.98 -9.71 -12.28
C LYS A 170 -9.37 -8.28 -11.91
N SER A 171 -9.05 -7.31 -12.77
CA SER A 171 -9.22 -5.89 -12.45
C SER A 171 -10.62 -5.33 -12.80
N LYS A 172 -11.33 -5.92 -13.78
CA LYS A 172 -12.63 -5.42 -14.24
C LYS A 172 -13.82 -6.18 -13.69
N ILE A 173 -13.65 -7.44 -13.29
CA ILE A 173 -14.73 -8.27 -12.75
C ILE A 173 -14.50 -8.56 -11.27
N ILE A 174 -13.33 -9.13 -10.90
CA ILE A 174 -13.08 -9.56 -9.53
C ILE A 174 -12.89 -8.37 -8.60
N ARG A 175 -12.10 -7.37 -9.04
CA ARG A 175 -11.83 -6.19 -8.21
C ARG A 175 -13.08 -5.38 -7.81
N PRO A 176 -14.04 -5.04 -8.68
CA PRO A 176 -15.27 -4.34 -8.27
C PRO A 176 -16.06 -5.12 -7.22
N TRP A 177 -16.18 -6.43 -7.41
CA TRP A 177 -16.80 -7.31 -6.41
C TRP A 177 -16.05 -7.26 -5.08
N PHE A 178 -14.72 -7.36 -5.12
CA PHE A 178 -13.85 -7.29 -3.94
C PHE A 178 -14.03 -5.97 -3.19
N LEU A 179 -13.97 -4.85 -3.89
CA LEU A 179 -14.12 -3.52 -3.30
C LEU A 179 -15.47 -3.35 -2.61
N LYS A 180 -16.54 -3.91 -3.20
CA LYS A 180 -17.90 -3.84 -2.64
C LYS A 180 -18.09 -4.75 -1.44
N ASN A 181 -17.53 -5.97 -1.44
CA ASN A 181 -17.90 -7.03 -0.51
C ASN A 181 -16.82 -7.42 0.50
N ALA A 182 -15.54 -7.12 0.21
CA ALA A 182 -14.40 -7.53 1.04
C ALA A 182 -13.69 -6.37 1.75
N MET A 183 -14.00 -5.12 1.39
CA MET A 183 -13.41 -3.93 1.99
C MET A 183 -14.26 -3.42 3.17
N SER A 184 -14.40 -4.23 4.22
CA SER A 184 -15.21 -3.86 5.39
C SER A 184 -14.53 -4.26 6.68
N ASP A 185 -14.46 -3.35 7.63
CA ASP A 185 -13.93 -3.61 8.99
C ASP A 185 -14.91 -4.34 9.92
N LYS A 186 -16.18 -4.48 9.52
CA LYS A 186 -17.22 -5.17 10.31
C LYS A 186 -16.92 -6.64 10.62
N LYS A 187 -15.98 -7.26 9.86
CA LYS A 187 -15.58 -8.65 10.06
C LYS A 187 -14.36 -8.83 10.95
N PHE A 188 -13.74 -7.74 11.40
CA PHE A 188 -12.70 -7.85 12.41
C PHE A 188 -13.31 -8.26 13.74
N VAL A 189 -12.70 -9.24 14.36
CA VAL A 189 -13.06 -9.75 15.68
C VAL A 189 -11.83 -9.77 16.57
N VAL A 190 -12.05 -9.60 17.85
CA VAL A 190 -11.01 -9.64 18.88
C VAL A 190 -11.27 -10.82 19.80
N ASP A 191 -10.28 -11.65 19.99
CA ASP A 191 -10.21 -12.60 21.10
C ASP A 191 -9.84 -11.82 22.36
N THR A 192 -10.83 -11.57 23.20
CA THR A 192 -10.67 -10.76 24.42
C THR A 192 -9.78 -11.44 25.46
N ASP A 193 -9.75 -12.76 25.48
CA ASP A 193 -8.95 -13.52 26.44
C ASP A 193 -7.47 -13.52 26.03
N ALA A 194 -7.19 -13.49 24.74
CA ALA A 194 -5.84 -13.37 24.20
C ALA A 194 -5.35 -11.92 24.14
N CYS A 195 -6.25 -10.93 24.18
CA CYS A 195 -5.88 -9.51 24.04
C CYS A 195 -5.15 -8.98 25.27
N THR A 196 -3.88 -8.58 25.09
CA THR A 196 -3.06 -7.99 26.15
C THR A 196 -3.27 -6.49 26.35
N HIS A 197 -4.21 -5.88 25.69
CA HIS A 197 -4.54 -4.44 25.75
C HIS A 197 -3.36 -3.50 25.45
N CYS A 198 -2.33 -3.98 24.71
CA CYS A 198 -1.07 -3.26 24.47
C CYS A 198 -1.18 -2.03 23.55
N GLY A 199 -2.34 -1.78 22.93
CA GLY A 199 -2.56 -0.64 22.04
C GLY A 199 -1.84 -0.68 20.68
N ALA A 200 -1.09 -1.76 20.37
CA ALA A 200 -0.34 -1.86 19.12
C ALA A 200 -1.22 -1.69 17.87
N CYS A 201 -2.47 -2.18 17.89
CA CYS A 201 -3.43 -2.02 16.81
C CYS A 201 -3.85 -0.57 16.57
N VAL A 202 -4.01 0.20 17.63
CA VAL A 202 -4.33 1.65 17.55
C VAL A 202 -3.12 2.40 16.99
N LYS A 203 -1.94 2.20 17.59
CA LYS A 203 -0.70 2.89 17.20
C LYS A 203 -0.31 2.64 15.74
N ASN A 204 -0.52 1.42 15.23
CA ASN A 204 -0.12 1.05 13.88
C ASN A 204 -1.26 1.15 12.85
N CYS A 205 -2.40 1.73 13.19
CA CYS A 205 -3.46 1.98 12.22
C CYS A 205 -3.17 3.26 11.43
N PRO A 206 -2.78 3.18 10.14
CA PRO A 206 -2.43 4.39 9.39
C PRO A 206 -3.62 5.33 9.21
N MET A 207 -4.84 4.81 9.24
CA MET A 207 -6.07 5.60 9.09
C MET A 207 -6.66 6.10 10.42
N HIS A 208 -5.98 5.87 11.56
CA HIS A 208 -6.50 6.18 12.90
C HIS A 208 -7.93 5.67 13.14
N ASN A 209 -8.27 4.54 12.50
CA ASN A 209 -9.62 3.96 12.50
C ASN A 209 -9.91 3.06 13.71
N ILE A 210 -8.99 2.96 14.68
CA ILE A 210 -9.13 2.05 15.81
C ILE A 210 -9.03 2.85 17.10
N THR A 211 -10.03 2.67 17.96
CA THR A 211 -10.06 3.18 19.34
C THR A 211 -10.13 2.01 20.32
N LEU A 212 -9.78 2.24 21.57
CA LEU A 212 -10.01 1.24 22.63
C LEU A 212 -11.36 1.55 23.31
N SER A 213 -12.23 0.55 23.36
CA SER A 213 -13.48 0.59 24.10
C SER A 213 -13.47 -0.55 25.12
N ASN A 214 -13.58 -0.24 26.40
CA ASN A 214 -13.44 -1.22 27.50
C ASN A 214 -12.14 -2.04 27.39
N GLY A 215 -11.05 -1.39 26.96
CA GLY A 215 -9.74 -2.01 26.77
C GLY A 215 -9.58 -2.80 25.47
N ALA A 216 -10.63 -3.12 24.73
CA ALA A 216 -10.58 -3.86 23.47
C ALA A 216 -10.59 -2.91 22.26
N PRO A 217 -9.93 -3.26 21.13
CA PRO A 217 -9.97 -2.45 19.92
C PRO A 217 -11.34 -2.46 19.26
N HIS A 218 -11.79 -1.28 18.85
CA HIS A 218 -13.01 -1.04 18.09
C HIS A 218 -12.68 -0.30 16.79
N TRP A 219 -13.26 -0.74 15.66
CA TRP A 219 -13.08 -0.12 14.35
C TRP A 219 -14.19 0.86 14.05
N ASN A 220 -13.84 2.05 13.58
CA ASN A 220 -14.75 3.20 13.43
C ASN A 220 -15.27 3.41 11.99
N GLY A 221 -15.20 2.41 11.12
CA GLY A 221 -15.81 2.43 9.77
C GLY A 221 -14.96 3.10 8.67
N ARG A 222 -13.73 3.58 8.96
CA ARG A 222 -12.83 4.20 7.98
C ARG A 222 -11.61 3.34 7.65
N CYS A 223 -11.80 2.03 7.58
CA CYS A 223 -10.73 1.07 7.40
C CYS A 223 -10.25 1.01 5.94
N ALA A 224 -8.96 1.23 5.71
CA ALA A 224 -8.33 1.02 4.41
C ALA A 224 -8.06 -0.45 4.07
N MET A 225 -8.46 -1.42 4.92
CA MET A 225 -8.21 -2.87 4.77
C MET A 225 -6.73 -3.24 4.59
N CYS A 226 -5.85 -2.48 5.20
CA CYS A 226 -4.40 -2.65 5.09
C CYS A 226 -3.84 -3.79 5.95
N LEU A 227 -4.64 -4.36 6.86
CA LEU A 227 -4.32 -5.46 7.77
C LEU A 227 -3.19 -5.19 8.78
N SER A 228 -2.75 -3.95 8.92
CA SER A 228 -1.66 -3.59 9.84
C SER A 228 -1.94 -4.06 11.26
N CYS A 229 -3.14 -3.78 11.78
CA CYS A 229 -3.57 -4.17 13.12
C CYS A 229 -3.54 -5.69 13.34
N LEU A 230 -3.95 -6.46 12.34
CA LEU A 230 -3.98 -7.92 12.38
C LEU A 230 -2.57 -8.52 12.34
N HIS A 231 -1.71 -8.03 11.44
CA HIS A 231 -0.36 -8.56 11.27
C HIS A 231 0.58 -8.18 12.42
N ARG A 232 0.39 -7.00 13.00
CA ARG A 232 1.25 -6.46 14.07
C ARG A 232 0.76 -6.79 15.49
N CYS A 233 -0.37 -7.49 15.63
CA CYS A 233 -0.86 -7.91 16.94
C CYS A 233 0.07 -8.99 17.54
N PRO A 234 0.82 -8.71 18.63
CA PRO A 234 1.78 -9.66 19.18
C PRO A 234 1.09 -10.90 19.77
N ALA A 235 -0.09 -10.72 20.35
CA ALA A 235 -0.90 -11.79 20.92
C ALA A 235 -1.78 -12.51 19.87
N ARG A 236 -1.74 -12.09 18.59
CA ARG A 236 -2.62 -12.60 17.51
C ARG A 236 -4.12 -12.59 17.85
N ALA A 237 -4.51 -11.71 18.77
CA ALA A 237 -5.89 -11.57 19.25
C ALA A 237 -6.84 -11.01 18.18
N ILE A 238 -6.32 -10.30 17.16
CA ILE A 238 -7.14 -9.74 16.07
C ILE A 238 -7.24 -10.74 14.92
N GLN A 239 -8.49 -11.03 14.54
CA GLN A 239 -8.81 -11.94 13.43
C GLN A 239 -9.79 -11.27 12.47
N TYR A 240 -9.85 -11.75 11.22
CA TYR A 240 -10.87 -11.38 10.24
C TYR A 240 -11.87 -12.52 10.11
N ALA A 241 -12.94 -12.48 10.88
CA ALA A 241 -13.86 -13.59 11.14
C ALA A 241 -13.07 -14.88 11.49
N LYS A 242 -13.44 -16.02 10.90
CA LYS A 242 -12.71 -17.29 11.05
C LYS A 242 -11.61 -17.48 9.98
N ALA A 243 -11.47 -16.54 9.04
CA ALA A 243 -10.60 -16.74 7.87
C ALA A 243 -9.11 -16.70 8.19
N THR A 244 -8.69 -16.06 9.30
CA THR A 244 -7.29 -15.78 9.59
C THR A 244 -6.72 -16.50 10.83
N THR A 245 -7.51 -17.30 11.52
CA THR A 245 -7.14 -17.95 12.78
C THR A 245 -5.93 -18.88 12.68
N THR A 246 -5.78 -19.58 11.56
CA THR A 246 -4.71 -20.55 11.28
C THR A 246 -3.61 -20.01 10.36
N LYS A 247 -3.77 -18.79 9.83
CA LYS A 247 -2.86 -18.23 8.82
C LYS A 247 -1.66 -17.53 9.42
N GLY A 248 -0.62 -17.38 8.61
CA GLY A 248 0.60 -16.68 8.96
C GLY A 248 0.37 -15.18 9.25
N ARG A 249 1.42 -14.54 9.77
CA ARG A 249 1.49 -13.08 9.97
C ARG A 249 2.77 -12.57 9.36
N TYR A 250 2.67 -11.46 8.63
CA TYR A 250 3.82 -10.81 8.04
C TYR A 250 3.66 -9.29 8.07
N PHE A 251 4.66 -8.61 8.53
CA PHE A 251 4.89 -7.18 8.30
C PHE A 251 6.38 -6.96 8.07
N PHE A 252 6.70 -5.96 7.28
CA PHE A 252 8.09 -5.62 6.98
C PHE A 252 8.76 -5.06 8.24
N LYS A 253 9.83 -5.71 8.66
CA LYS A 253 10.80 -5.16 9.63
C LYS A 253 11.94 -4.63 8.82
N LYS A 254 12.44 -3.42 9.13
CA LYS A 254 13.60 -2.85 8.41
C LYS A 254 14.67 -3.93 8.26
N LEU A 255 15.16 -4.09 7.04
CA LEU A 255 16.30 -4.97 6.78
C LEU A 255 17.47 -4.38 7.58
N GLU A 256 17.98 -5.13 8.56
CA GLU A 256 19.29 -4.84 9.11
C GLU A 256 20.27 -5.07 7.98
N VAL A 257 20.82 -3.98 7.42
CA VAL A 257 21.93 -4.06 6.47
C VAL A 257 23.10 -4.62 7.26
N ARG A 258 23.39 -5.89 7.02
CA ARG A 258 24.62 -6.53 7.52
C ARG A 258 25.78 -6.21 6.63
#